data_ea30b507a2dc3144f59c8f349d69fd82
#
_entry.id   ea30b507a2dc3144f59c8f349d69fd82
#
_cell.length_a   1.000
_cell.length_b   1.000
_cell.length_c   1.000
_cell.angle_alpha   90.00
_cell.angle_beta   90.00
_cell.angle_gamma   90.00
#
_symmetry.space_group_name_H-M   'P 1'
#
loop_
_entity.id
_entity.type
_entity.pdbx_description
1 polymer ?
#
loop_
_entity_poly.entity_id
_entity_poly.type
_entity_poly.pdbx_seq_one_letter_code
_entity_poly.pdbx_strand_id
1 'polypeptide(L)'
;QRGEEKVYDTLEKLDGHKAVIRNCYLPTQRGDTTEVDLVLIHESGIYVIESKNYSGWIFGSDSQREWTQTFPKGNGETTKYKFYNPIWQNGTHIKAIQRILGEKRNNIYSYVVFGDDCELMNVQWNENECHVLKRRELLQNVKQNAVAHGRVLSNEAIDSYCQKLFSYTQVSKEQKQEHIHNIEEKYKPISRNAVNTDALICPWCGGKLVLRTPRDPAKASRKFYGCSNYPK
;
A
#
# COMPACT_ATOMS: atom_id res chain seq x y z
N GLN A 1 5.98 -1.36 14.15
CA GLN A 1 7.21 -2.11 14.55
C GLN A 1 6.91 -3.55 14.99
N ARG A 2 6.01 -3.83 15.96
CA ARG A 2 5.72 -5.23 16.39
C ARG A 2 5.12 -6.11 15.28
N GLY A 3 4.32 -5.54 14.37
CA GLY A 3 3.70 -6.29 13.27
C GLY A 3 4.72 -6.71 12.22
N GLU A 4 5.55 -5.79 11.78
CA GLU A 4 6.63 -5.99 10.80
C GLU A 4 7.67 -6.99 11.32
N GLU A 5 8.04 -6.92 12.61
CA GLU A 5 8.96 -7.88 13.23
C GLU A 5 8.44 -9.32 13.15
N LYS A 6 7.15 -9.52 13.46
CA LYS A 6 6.52 -10.85 13.33
C LYS A 6 6.46 -11.35 11.89
N VAL A 7 6.28 -10.44 10.92
CA VAL A 7 6.34 -10.78 9.49
C VAL A 7 7.76 -11.17 9.11
N TYR A 8 8.76 -10.41 9.53
CA TYR A 8 10.18 -10.70 9.35
C TYR A 8 10.52 -12.11 9.88
N ASP A 9 10.19 -12.40 11.15
CA ASP A 9 10.44 -13.70 11.77
C ASP A 9 9.76 -14.87 11.04
N THR A 10 8.63 -14.57 10.37
CA THR A 10 7.90 -15.54 9.57
C THR A 10 8.67 -15.85 8.27
N LEU A 11 9.19 -14.82 7.60
CA LEU A 11 9.92 -14.95 6.35
C LEU A 11 11.31 -15.58 6.53
N GLU A 12 11.95 -15.36 7.69
CA GLU A 12 13.23 -16.02 8.02
C GLU A 12 13.13 -17.54 8.06
N LYS A 13 11.95 -18.10 8.26
CA LYS A 13 11.68 -19.56 8.25
C LYS A 13 11.59 -20.16 6.84
N LEU A 14 11.64 -19.35 5.79
CA LEU A 14 11.67 -19.84 4.41
C LEU A 14 13.03 -20.46 4.14
N ASP A 15 13.06 -21.64 3.54
CA ASP A 15 14.29 -22.32 3.14
C ASP A 15 14.87 -21.67 1.85
N GLY A 16 16.12 -21.96 1.53
CA GLY A 16 16.80 -21.46 0.33
C GLY A 16 17.65 -20.21 0.57
N HIS A 17 18.40 -19.80 -0.47
CA HIS A 17 19.20 -18.58 -0.42
C HIS A 17 18.28 -17.36 -0.50
N LYS A 18 18.37 -16.49 0.50
CA LYS A 18 17.47 -15.32 0.63
C LYS A 18 18.10 -14.18 1.39
N ALA A 19 17.51 -13.01 1.24
CA ALA A 19 17.69 -11.85 2.11
C ALA A 19 16.33 -11.24 2.46
N VAL A 20 16.14 -10.81 3.70
CA VAL A 20 14.96 -10.06 4.15
C VAL A 20 15.39 -8.68 4.61
N ILE A 21 14.91 -7.65 3.92
CA ILE A 21 15.25 -6.25 4.18
C ILE A 21 14.02 -5.54 4.74
N ARG A 22 14.21 -4.68 5.73
CA ARG A 22 13.15 -3.92 6.40
C ARG A 22 13.34 -2.43 6.24
N ASN A 23 12.25 -1.70 6.16
CA ASN A 23 12.21 -0.23 6.23
C ASN A 23 13.12 0.44 5.19
N CYS A 24 12.88 0.12 3.90
CA CYS A 24 13.57 0.73 2.79
C CYS A 24 12.88 2.04 2.37
N TYR A 25 13.61 3.15 2.38
CA TYR A 25 13.13 4.46 1.94
C TYR A 25 13.56 4.72 0.50
N LEU A 26 12.71 4.34 -0.45
CA LEU A 26 13.03 4.34 -1.87
C LEU A 26 12.53 5.61 -2.56
N PRO A 27 13.31 6.23 -3.46
CA PRO A 27 12.86 7.38 -4.23
C PRO A 27 11.75 6.98 -5.21
N THR A 28 10.70 7.79 -5.31
CA THR A 28 9.63 7.61 -6.31
C THR A 28 9.94 8.39 -7.60
N GLN A 29 9.13 8.19 -8.64
CA GLN A 29 9.27 8.98 -9.88
C GLN A 29 8.90 10.45 -9.69
N ARG A 30 8.18 10.78 -8.62
CA ARG A 30 7.70 12.15 -8.34
C ARG A 30 8.70 12.97 -7.53
N GLY A 31 9.83 12.36 -7.15
CA GLY A 31 10.86 13.02 -6.33
C GLY A 31 10.64 12.91 -4.82
N ASP A 32 9.50 12.34 -4.39
CA ASP A 32 9.26 11.96 -3.00
C ASP A 32 9.86 10.57 -2.69
N THR A 33 9.79 10.13 -1.44
CA THR A 33 10.19 8.80 -1.00
C THR A 33 8.98 7.95 -0.66
N THR A 34 9.14 6.63 -0.77
CA THR A 34 8.18 5.64 -0.27
C THR A 34 8.89 4.69 0.69
N GLU A 35 8.31 4.44 1.85
CA GLU A 35 8.83 3.47 2.81
C GLU A 35 8.23 2.11 2.49
N VAL A 36 9.09 1.13 2.26
CA VAL A 36 8.71 -0.27 2.02
C VAL A 36 8.95 -1.03 3.31
N ASP A 37 7.89 -1.60 3.89
CA ASP A 37 7.96 -2.29 5.19
C ASP A 37 8.95 -3.46 5.16
N LEU A 38 8.75 -4.40 4.21
CA LEU A 38 9.63 -5.56 4.03
C LEU A 38 9.81 -5.92 2.54
N VAL A 39 11.02 -6.36 2.21
CA VAL A 39 11.35 -6.97 0.93
C VAL A 39 12.05 -8.29 1.20
N LEU A 40 11.44 -9.40 0.78
CA LEU A 40 12.11 -10.69 0.71
C LEU A 40 12.67 -10.88 -0.70
N ILE A 41 13.97 -11.07 -0.81
CA ILE A 41 14.66 -11.46 -2.05
C ILE A 41 15.01 -12.93 -1.89
N HIS A 42 14.48 -13.78 -2.75
CA HIS A 42 14.62 -15.23 -2.65
C HIS A 42 14.87 -15.82 -4.04
N GLU A 43 15.36 -17.04 -4.11
CA GLU A 43 15.60 -17.76 -5.37
C GLU A 43 14.41 -17.76 -6.33
N SER A 44 13.18 -17.74 -5.80
CA SER A 44 11.94 -17.73 -6.58
C SER A 44 11.45 -16.33 -6.97
N GLY A 45 12.16 -15.28 -6.58
CA GLY A 45 11.83 -13.89 -6.93
C GLY A 45 11.89 -12.91 -5.77
N ILE A 46 11.29 -11.75 -5.96
CA ILE A 46 11.26 -10.65 -5.00
C ILE A 46 9.83 -10.47 -4.49
N TYR A 47 9.64 -10.55 -3.19
CA TYR A 47 8.34 -10.39 -2.53
C TYR A 47 8.33 -9.04 -1.81
N VAL A 48 7.46 -8.15 -2.27
CA VAL A 48 7.28 -6.81 -1.68
C VAL A 48 6.08 -6.86 -0.77
N ILE A 49 6.30 -6.58 0.51
CA ILE A 49 5.32 -6.84 1.56
C ILE A 49 4.96 -5.54 2.26
N GLU A 50 3.69 -5.19 2.19
CA GLU A 50 3.04 -4.15 2.97
C GLU A 50 2.39 -4.80 4.19
N SER A 51 2.80 -4.40 5.39
CA SER A 51 2.34 -4.98 6.65
C SER A 51 1.32 -4.10 7.35
N LYS A 52 0.14 -4.63 7.66
CA LYS A 52 -0.94 -3.92 8.37
C LYS A 52 -1.26 -4.62 9.69
N ASN A 53 -0.69 -4.13 10.78
CA ASN A 53 -0.94 -4.68 12.12
C ASN A 53 -2.25 -4.14 12.70
N TYR A 54 -3.38 -4.45 12.04
CA TYR A 54 -4.71 -4.03 12.42
C TYR A 54 -5.44 -5.09 13.23
N SER A 55 -6.50 -4.67 13.92
CA SER A 55 -7.48 -5.53 14.61
C SER A 55 -8.90 -5.18 14.14
N GLY A 56 -9.90 -5.96 14.57
CA GLY A 56 -11.29 -5.76 14.14
C GLY A 56 -11.56 -6.25 12.72
N TRP A 57 -12.53 -5.66 12.05
CA TRP A 57 -12.99 -6.09 10.73
C TRP A 57 -12.49 -5.19 9.62
N ILE A 58 -11.96 -5.78 8.56
CA ILE A 58 -11.42 -5.07 7.39
C ILE A 58 -12.35 -5.27 6.20
N PHE A 59 -12.65 -4.17 5.52
CA PHE A 59 -13.47 -4.11 4.31
C PHE A 59 -12.74 -3.27 3.26
N GLY A 60 -12.78 -3.70 1.99
CA GLY A 60 -12.22 -2.93 0.89
C GLY A 60 -12.10 -3.71 -0.40
N SER A 61 -11.71 -3.03 -1.47
CA SER A 61 -11.40 -3.65 -2.74
C SER A 61 -10.22 -2.96 -3.44
N ASP A 62 -9.62 -3.65 -4.41
CA ASP A 62 -8.54 -3.11 -5.24
C ASP A 62 -8.94 -1.84 -6.01
N SER A 63 -10.22 -1.68 -6.33
CA SER A 63 -10.74 -0.51 -7.04
C SER A 63 -11.02 0.71 -6.14
N GLN A 64 -11.04 0.54 -4.82
CA GLN A 64 -11.34 1.61 -3.87
C GLN A 64 -10.07 2.31 -3.40
N ARG A 65 -10.08 3.65 -3.33
CA ARG A 65 -8.95 4.43 -2.82
C ARG A 65 -8.69 4.20 -1.32
N GLU A 66 -9.75 3.98 -0.56
CA GLU A 66 -9.68 3.81 0.90
C GLU A 66 -10.39 2.53 1.31
N TRP A 67 -9.75 1.79 2.20
CA TRP A 67 -10.34 0.66 2.90
C TRP A 67 -10.88 1.09 4.26
N THR A 68 -11.67 0.23 4.91
CA THR A 68 -12.30 0.54 6.19
C THR A 68 -11.95 -0.53 7.22
N GLN A 69 -11.45 -0.08 8.36
CA GLN A 69 -11.34 -0.86 9.59
C GLN A 69 -12.56 -0.56 10.46
N THR A 70 -13.23 -1.60 10.97
CA THR A 70 -14.46 -1.47 11.77
C THR A 70 -14.32 -2.21 13.09
N PHE A 71 -14.73 -1.56 14.16
CA PHE A 71 -14.83 -2.15 15.50
C PHE A 71 -16.29 -2.20 15.94
N PRO A 72 -16.86 -3.38 16.23
CA PRO A 72 -18.18 -3.48 16.81
C PRO A 72 -18.19 -2.93 18.24
N LYS A 73 -19.22 -2.19 18.59
CA LYS A 73 -19.55 -1.77 19.96
C LYS A 73 -20.70 -2.63 20.47
N GLY A 74 -20.75 -2.87 21.77
CA GLY A 74 -21.71 -3.80 22.41
C GLY A 74 -23.20 -3.48 22.26
N ASN A 75 -23.58 -2.33 21.71
CA ASN A 75 -24.96 -1.87 21.52
C ASN A 75 -25.42 -1.88 20.04
N GLY A 76 -24.73 -2.60 19.17
CA GLY A 76 -24.99 -2.63 17.72
C GLY A 76 -24.38 -1.47 16.93
N GLU A 77 -23.73 -0.52 17.58
CA GLU A 77 -22.95 0.52 16.93
C GLU A 77 -21.58 0.02 16.49
N THR A 78 -20.96 0.73 15.55
CA THR A 78 -19.61 0.44 15.06
C THR A 78 -18.79 1.71 15.00
N THR A 79 -17.50 1.60 15.36
CA THR A 79 -16.52 2.65 15.06
C THR A 79 -15.77 2.28 13.79
N LYS A 80 -15.66 3.22 12.86
CA LYS A 80 -15.03 3.00 11.55
C LYS A 80 -13.87 3.96 11.35
N TYR A 81 -12.74 3.41 10.89
CA TYR A 81 -11.56 4.17 10.50
C TYR A 81 -11.24 3.86 9.04
N LYS A 82 -10.93 4.88 8.27
CA LYS A 82 -10.49 4.73 6.89
C LYS A 82 -8.98 4.76 6.81
N PHE A 83 -8.42 3.96 5.89
CA PHE A 83 -7.01 3.97 5.58
C PHE A 83 -6.80 3.80 4.07
N TYR A 84 -5.66 4.26 3.59
CA TYR A 84 -5.32 4.19 2.18
C TYR A 84 -5.22 2.75 1.71
N ASN A 85 -5.64 2.49 0.47
CA ASN A 85 -5.63 1.15 -0.13
C ASN A 85 -4.21 0.56 -0.12
N PRO A 86 -3.97 -0.51 0.64
CA PRO A 86 -2.63 -1.07 0.78
C PRO A 86 -2.12 -1.75 -0.50
N ILE A 87 -3.02 -2.18 -1.41
CA ILE A 87 -2.64 -2.72 -2.72
C ILE A 87 -2.04 -1.60 -3.59
N TRP A 88 -2.64 -0.42 -3.60
CA TRP A 88 -2.11 0.73 -4.32
C TRP A 88 -0.81 1.25 -3.71
N GLN A 89 -0.72 1.22 -2.39
CA GLN A 89 0.50 1.56 -1.66
C GLN A 89 1.63 0.62 -2.09
N ASN A 90 1.41 -0.69 -2.02
CA ASN A 90 2.40 -1.69 -2.41
C ASN A 90 2.75 -1.64 -3.90
N GLY A 91 1.80 -1.28 -4.76
CA GLY A 91 2.06 -1.01 -6.18
C GLY A 91 3.07 0.14 -6.40
N THR A 92 3.08 1.16 -5.54
CA THR A 92 4.08 2.23 -5.57
C THR A 92 5.45 1.71 -5.14
N HIS A 93 5.50 0.88 -4.11
CA HIS A 93 6.73 0.23 -3.63
C HIS A 93 7.37 -0.63 -4.72
N ILE A 94 6.57 -1.47 -5.39
CA ILE A 94 7.01 -2.34 -6.49
C ILE A 94 7.64 -1.52 -7.62
N LYS A 95 7.01 -0.41 -8.03
CA LYS A 95 7.56 0.47 -9.07
C LYS A 95 8.91 1.08 -8.68
N ALA A 96 9.08 1.43 -7.41
CA ALA A 96 10.36 1.93 -6.90
C ALA A 96 11.43 0.84 -6.91
N ILE A 97 11.11 -0.37 -6.43
CA ILE A 97 12.00 -1.54 -6.44
C ILE A 97 12.41 -1.91 -7.87
N GLN A 98 11.46 -2.00 -8.80
CA GLN A 98 11.75 -2.29 -10.21
C GLN A 98 12.78 -1.32 -10.80
N ARG A 99 12.61 -0.03 -10.53
CA ARG A 99 13.52 0.99 -11.05
C ARG A 99 14.93 0.87 -10.47
N ILE A 100 15.06 0.55 -9.18
CA ILE A 100 16.36 0.44 -8.50
C ILE A 100 17.09 -0.83 -8.91
N LEU A 101 16.38 -1.95 -8.98
CA LEU A 101 16.97 -3.25 -9.26
C LEU A 101 17.09 -3.54 -10.76
N GLY A 102 16.27 -2.92 -11.60
CA GLY A 102 16.17 -3.23 -13.02
C GLY A 102 15.49 -4.59 -13.30
N GLU A 103 14.79 -5.16 -12.30
CA GLU A 103 14.23 -6.51 -12.39
C GLU A 103 12.90 -6.52 -13.16
N LYS A 104 12.60 -7.67 -13.80
CA LYS A 104 11.33 -7.86 -14.52
C LYS A 104 10.14 -7.90 -13.58
N ARG A 105 9.01 -7.32 -13.99
CA ARG A 105 7.79 -7.33 -13.18
C ARG A 105 7.31 -8.73 -12.79
N ASN A 106 7.49 -9.69 -13.67
CA ASN A 106 7.04 -11.08 -13.46
C ASN A 106 7.81 -11.81 -12.34
N ASN A 107 8.96 -11.29 -11.93
CA ASN A 107 9.74 -11.84 -10.81
C ASN A 107 9.49 -11.09 -9.50
N ILE A 108 8.51 -10.16 -9.48
CA ILE A 108 8.19 -9.35 -8.30
C ILE A 108 6.74 -9.59 -7.89
N TYR A 109 6.54 -10.08 -6.68
CA TYR A 109 5.24 -10.45 -6.13
C TYR A 109 4.77 -9.43 -5.10
N SER A 110 3.49 -9.08 -5.16
CA SER A 110 2.84 -8.12 -4.27
C SER A 110 2.14 -8.85 -3.13
N TYR A 111 2.47 -8.48 -1.89
CA TYR A 111 1.86 -9.04 -0.69
C TYR A 111 1.35 -7.93 0.23
N VAL A 112 0.09 -8.00 0.62
CA VAL A 112 -0.50 -7.21 1.70
C VAL A 112 -0.80 -8.15 2.85
N VAL A 113 -0.09 -7.98 3.97
CA VAL A 113 -0.12 -8.90 5.10
C VAL A 113 -0.76 -8.25 6.30
N PHE A 114 -1.93 -8.74 6.68
CA PHE A 114 -2.64 -8.29 7.87
C PHE A 114 -2.23 -9.08 9.12
N GLY A 115 -2.23 -8.42 10.26
CA GLY A 115 -2.07 -9.06 11.58
C GLY A 115 -3.17 -10.08 11.84
N ASP A 116 -2.91 -11.04 12.76
CA ASP A 116 -3.84 -12.13 13.04
C ASP A 116 -5.08 -11.68 13.85
N ASP A 117 -5.02 -10.47 14.46
CA ASP A 117 -6.06 -9.89 15.32
C ASP A 117 -7.21 -9.23 14.54
N CYS A 118 -7.16 -9.19 13.21
CA CYS A 118 -8.25 -8.67 12.37
C CYS A 118 -8.94 -9.79 11.60
N GLU A 119 -10.14 -9.51 11.09
CA GLU A 119 -10.85 -10.38 10.15
C GLU A 119 -11.06 -9.66 8.82
N LEU A 120 -10.70 -10.32 7.71
CA LEU A 120 -10.96 -9.85 6.35
C LEU A 120 -12.40 -10.23 5.98
N MET A 121 -13.36 -9.34 6.27
CA MET A 121 -14.81 -9.64 6.16
C MET A 121 -15.33 -9.57 4.72
N ASN A 122 -15.00 -8.52 4.00
CA ASN A 122 -15.34 -8.33 2.59
C ASN A 122 -14.23 -7.56 1.92
N VAL A 123 -13.21 -8.30 1.49
CA VAL A 123 -12.06 -7.79 0.77
C VAL A 123 -12.03 -8.45 -0.60
N GLN A 124 -12.00 -7.64 -1.68
CA GLN A 124 -12.02 -8.11 -3.06
C GLN A 124 -10.79 -7.57 -3.80
N TRP A 125 -10.08 -8.43 -4.48
CA TRP A 125 -8.89 -8.07 -5.26
C TRP A 125 -8.63 -9.06 -6.37
N ASN A 126 -7.78 -8.68 -7.32
CA ASN A 126 -7.26 -9.59 -8.34
C ASN A 126 -6.10 -10.40 -7.77
N GLU A 127 -6.33 -11.69 -7.52
CA GLU A 127 -5.35 -12.61 -6.94
C GLU A 127 -4.11 -12.82 -7.84
N ASN A 128 -4.22 -12.57 -9.14
CA ASN A 128 -3.08 -12.64 -10.06
C ASN A 128 -2.12 -11.44 -9.93
N GLU A 129 -2.56 -10.35 -9.31
CA GLU A 129 -1.76 -9.12 -9.18
C GLU A 129 -1.22 -8.91 -7.77
N CYS A 130 -1.94 -9.38 -6.74
CA CYS A 130 -1.59 -9.19 -5.36
C CYS A 130 -2.11 -10.33 -4.49
N HIS A 131 -1.38 -10.68 -3.45
CA HIS A 131 -1.84 -11.57 -2.39
C HIS A 131 -2.23 -10.73 -1.17
N VAL A 132 -3.48 -10.84 -0.73
CA VAL A 132 -3.98 -10.22 0.50
C VAL A 132 -4.30 -11.33 1.48
N LEU A 133 -3.57 -11.39 2.60
CA LEU A 133 -3.64 -12.53 3.50
C LEU A 133 -3.32 -12.14 4.95
N LYS A 134 -3.61 -13.04 5.88
CA LYS A 134 -3.18 -12.93 7.27
C LYS A 134 -1.75 -13.43 7.44
N ARG A 135 -1.04 -12.89 8.41
CA ARG A 135 0.35 -13.26 8.70
C ARG A 135 0.54 -14.77 8.89
N ARG A 136 -0.40 -15.46 9.53
CA ARG A 136 -0.36 -16.92 9.73
C ARG A 136 -0.32 -17.72 8.42
N GLU A 137 -0.81 -17.14 7.31
CA GLU A 137 -0.88 -17.77 5.99
C GLU A 137 0.36 -17.46 5.13
N LEU A 138 1.15 -16.45 5.52
CA LEU A 138 2.24 -15.89 4.72
C LEU A 138 3.28 -16.93 4.31
N LEU A 139 3.82 -17.68 5.27
CA LEU A 139 4.92 -18.62 5.00
C LEU A 139 4.47 -19.71 4.03
N GLN A 140 3.27 -20.26 4.21
CA GLN A 140 2.75 -21.29 3.34
C GLN A 140 2.49 -20.75 1.95
N ASN A 141 1.92 -19.55 1.82
CA ASN A 141 1.64 -18.93 0.54
C ASN A 141 2.94 -18.61 -0.24
N VAL A 142 3.96 -18.07 0.44
CA VAL A 142 5.28 -17.83 -0.17
C VAL A 142 5.94 -19.15 -0.61
N LYS A 143 5.85 -20.23 0.18
CA LYS A 143 6.36 -21.54 -0.20
C LYS A 143 5.63 -22.10 -1.44
N GLN A 144 4.32 -21.98 -1.52
CA GLN A 144 3.53 -22.40 -2.68
C GLN A 144 3.91 -21.59 -3.94
N ASN A 145 4.06 -20.28 -3.81
CA ASN A 145 4.53 -19.40 -4.89
C ASN A 145 5.94 -19.81 -5.35
N ALA A 146 6.85 -20.07 -4.41
CA ALA A 146 8.22 -20.50 -4.71
C ALA A 146 8.26 -21.83 -5.48
N VAL A 147 7.41 -22.78 -5.11
CA VAL A 147 7.29 -24.07 -5.85
C VAL A 147 6.73 -23.84 -7.26
N ALA A 148 5.70 -22.98 -7.39
CA ALA A 148 5.05 -22.74 -8.68
C ALA A 148 5.95 -22.05 -9.71
N HIS A 149 6.84 -21.16 -9.27
CA HIS A 149 7.70 -20.36 -10.17
C HIS A 149 9.14 -20.93 -10.29
N GLY A 150 9.55 -21.77 -9.34
CA GLY A 150 10.90 -22.33 -9.31
C GLY A 150 11.97 -21.27 -9.07
N ARG A 151 13.19 -21.58 -9.49
CA ARG A 151 14.34 -20.68 -9.32
C ARG A 151 14.44 -19.71 -10.49
N VAL A 152 14.25 -18.42 -10.21
CA VAL A 152 14.32 -17.32 -11.19
C VAL A 152 15.50 -16.37 -10.93
N LEU A 153 16.05 -16.37 -9.70
CA LEU A 153 17.21 -15.57 -9.31
C LEU A 153 18.38 -16.46 -8.90
N SER A 154 19.61 -16.09 -9.31
CA SER A 154 20.84 -16.70 -8.81
C SER A 154 21.19 -16.15 -7.41
N ASN A 155 22.08 -16.84 -6.68
CA ASN A 155 22.56 -16.37 -5.39
C ASN A 155 23.27 -15.02 -5.52
N GLU A 156 24.10 -14.83 -6.56
CA GLU A 156 24.79 -13.59 -6.85
C GLU A 156 23.82 -12.43 -7.12
N ALA A 157 22.70 -12.70 -7.80
CA ALA A 157 21.67 -11.70 -8.03
C ALA A 157 20.98 -11.30 -6.71
N ILE A 158 20.66 -12.28 -5.85
CA ILE A 158 20.08 -12.04 -4.52
C ILE A 158 21.00 -11.16 -3.68
N ASP A 159 22.30 -11.51 -3.61
CA ASP A 159 23.28 -10.76 -2.83
C ASP A 159 23.48 -9.34 -3.38
N SER A 160 23.54 -9.19 -4.71
CA SER A 160 23.64 -7.87 -5.37
C SER A 160 22.40 -7.01 -5.09
N TYR A 161 21.21 -7.57 -5.17
CA TYR A 161 19.96 -6.84 -4.89
C TYR A 161 19.84 -6.47 -3.41
N CYS A 162 20.25 -7.38 -2.52
CA CYS A 162 20.35 -7.10 -1.09
C CYS A 162 21.28 -5.90 -0.82
N GLN A 163 22.48 -5.89 -1.38
CA GLN A 163 23.44 -4.80 -1.21
C GLN A 163 22.89 -3.46 -1.74
N LYS A 164 22.24 -3.47 -2.91
CA LYS A 164 21.61 -2.27 -3.48
C LYS A 164 20.51 -1.71 -2.58
N LEU A 165 19.59 -2.56 -2.11
CA LEU A 165 18.47 -2.10 -1.28
C LEU A 165 18.91 -1.74 0.14
N PHE A 166 19.95 -2.39 0.68
CA PHE A 166 20.45 -2.11 2.02
C PHE A 166 20.90 -0.67 2.18
N SER A 167 21.45 -0.03 1.14
CA SER A 167 21.81 1.38 1.18
C SER A 167 20.64 2.32 1.48
N TYR A 168 19.42 1.92 1.14
CA TYR A 168 18.20 2.66 1.37
C TYR A 168 17.56 2.40 2.75
N THR A 169 18.16 1.55 3.58
CA THR A 169 17.75 1.36 4.98
C THR A 169 18.50 2.31 5.92
N GLN A 170 19.63 2.85 5.47
CA GLN A 170 20.53 3.72 6.24
C GLN A 170 20.12 5.19 6.11
N VAL A 171 18.88 5.52 6.47
CA VAL A 171 18.36 6.89 6.40
C VAL A 171 18.49 7.60 7.73
N SER A 172 18.82 8.89 7.69
CA SER A 172 18.96 9.72 8.88
C SER A 172 17.60 9.98 9.56
N LYS A 173 17.64 10.48 10.79
CA LYS A 173 16.40 10.86 11.50
C LYS A 173 15.65 11.98 10.76
N GLU A 174 16.41 12.91 10.19
CA GLU A 174 15.90 14.04 9.42
C GLU A 174 15.17 13.57 8.17
N GLN A 175 15.74 12.64 7.43
CA GLN A 175 15.11 12.04 6.24
C GLN A 175 13.80 11.29 6.59
N LYS A 176 13.77 10.61 7.74
CA LYS A 176 12.53 9.97 8.23
C LYS A 176 11.45 11.00 8.58
N GLN A 177 11.85 12.10 9.22
CA GLN A 177 10.91 13.18 9.56
C GLN A 177 10.39 13.89 8.31
N GLU A 178 11.23 14.14 7.32
CA GLU A 178 10.82 14.69 6.04
C GLU A 178 9.83 13.76 5.31
N HIS A 179 10.09 12.45 5.32
CA HIS A 179 9.16 11.46 4.76
C HIS A 179 7.79 11.50 5.45
N ILE A 180 7.76 11.52 6.78
CA ILE A 180 6.52 11.64 7.58
C ILE A 180 5.79 12.95 7.24
N HIS A 181 6.50 14.06 7.21
CA HIS A 181 5.93 15.36 6.86
C HIS A 181 5.30 15.36 5.46
N ASN A 182 5.98 14.79 4.48
CA ASN A 182 5.48 14.67 3.11
C ASN A 182 4.21 13.81 3.02
N ILE A 183 4.12 12.75 3.83
CA ILE A 183 2.91 11.93 3.94
C ILE A 183 1.77 12.74 4.57
N GLU A 184 2.02 13.42 5.68
CA GLU A 184 1.01 14.25 6.37
C GLU A 184 0.48 15.35 5.46
N GLU A 185 1.34 16.07 4.72
CA GLU A 185 0.93 17.09 3.75
C GLU A 185 0.08 16.47 2.62
N LYS A 186 0.48 15.31 2.10
CA LYS A 186 -0.21 14.62 1.01
C LYS A 186 -1.60 14.11 1.41
N TYR A 187 -1.79 13.79 2.69
CA TYR A 187 -3.04 13.25 3.22
C TYR A 187 -3.76 14.17 4.19
N LYS A 188 -3.30 15.43 4.32
CA LYS A 188 -4.05 16.44 5.07
C LYS A 188 -5.50 16.44 4.59
N PRO A 189 -6.49 16.28 5.47
CA PRO A 189 -7.87 16.49 5.09
C PRO A 189 -7.98 17.93 4.60
N ILE A 190 -8.46 18.13 3.38
CA ILE A 190 -8.80 19.45 2.88
C ILE A 190 -9.79 20.04 3.88
N SER A 191 -9.34 20.99 4.69
CA SER A 191 -10.21 21.64 5.67
C SER A 191 -11.34 22.31 4.89
N ARG A 192 -12.58 21.93 5.18
CA ARG A 192 -13.78 22.49 4.50
C ARG A 192 -13.93 24.00 4.66
N ASN A 193 -13.05 24.63 5.45
CA ASN A 193 -13.11 26.05 5.80
C ASN A 193 -12.12 26.95 5.04
N ALA A 194 -11.31 26.40 4.11
CA ALA A 194 -10.41 27.18 3.26
C ALA A 194 -10.67 26.91 1.78
N VAL A 195 -11.92 27.05 1.35
CA VAL A 195 -12.24 27.12 -0.08
C VAL A 195 -11.94 28.55 -0.52
N ASN A 196 -10.71 28.77 -0.99
CA ASN A 196 -10.43 29.96 -1.79
C ASN A 196 -11.24 29.82 -3.07
N THR A 197 -12.28 30.62 -3.25
CA THR A 197 -13.26 30.54 -4.33
C THR A 197 -12.70 30.86 -5.71
N ASP A 198 -11.45 31.32 -5.80
CA ASP A 198 -10.86 31.80 -7.05
C ASP A 198 -10.17 30.74 -7.92
N ALA A 199 -10.04 29.49 -7.47
CA ALA A 199 -9.41 28.44 -8.28
C ALA A 199 -9.90 27.02 -7.92
N LEU A 200 -11.19 26.76 -8.07
CA LEU A 200 -11.70 25.37 -8.04
C LEU A 200 -11.41 24.72 -9.39
N ILE A 201 -10.28 24.03 -9.49
CA ILE A 201 -9.83 23.34 -10.70
C ILE A 201 -10.04 21.82 -10.54
N CYS A 202 -10.56 21.17 -11.55
CA CYS A 202 -10.73 19.72 -11.61
C CYS A 202 -9.35 19.03 -11.64
N PRO A 203 -9.04 18.11 -10.70
CA PRO A 203 -7.74 17.43 -10.64
C PRO A 203 -7.51 16.46 -11.81
N TRP A 204 -8.56 16.12 -12.57
CA TRP A 204 -8.48 15.17 -13.69
C TRP A 204 -8.22 15.85 -15.03
N CYS A 205 -8.81 17.02 -15.29
CA CYS A 205 -8.77 17.64 -16.61
C CYS A 205 -8.40 19.12 -16.60
N GLY A 206 -8.09 19.70 -15.42
CA GLY A 206 -7.78 21.14 -15.30
C GLY A 206 -8.97 22.08 -15.51
N GLY A 207 -10.19 21.58 -15.80
CA GLY A 207 -11.39 22.41 -15.96
C GLY A 207 -11.89 22.97 -14.63
N LYS A 208 -12.73 24.02 -14.70
CA LYS A 208 -13.31 24.63 -13.48
C LYS A 208 -14.29 23.66 -12.79
N LEU A 209 -14.27 23.65 -11.46
CA LEU A 209 -15.31 23.01 -10.66
C LEU A 209 -16.45 24.00 -10.41
N VAL A 210 -17.68 23.59 -10.73
CA VAL A 210 -18.89 24.39 -10.54
C VAL A 210 -19.83 23.72 -9.54
N LEU A 211 -20.50 24.52 -8.70
CA LEU A 211 -21.44 24.05 -7.73
C LEU A 211 -22.69 23.50 -8.45
N ARG A 212 -23.03 22.24 -8.21
CA ARG A 212 -24.18 21.56 -8.81
C ARG A 212 -25.16 21.11 -7.74
N THR A 213 -26.42 21.11 -8.09
CA THR A 213 -27.50 20.53 -7.27
C THR A 213 -27.78 19.10 -7.76
N PRO A 214 -27.90 18.10 -6.88
CA PRO A 214 -28.31 16.76 -7.27
C PRO A 214 -29.66 16.78 -8.02
N ARG A 215 -29.80 15.91 -9.02
CA ARG A 215 -31.05 15.75 -9.77
C ARG A 215 -32.18 15.13 -8.93
N ASP A 216 -31.83 14.41 -7.86
CA ASP A 216 -32.77 13.81 -6.93
C ASP A 216 -33.30 14.91 -5.99
N PRO A 217 -34.62 15.21 -6.01
CA PRO A 217 -35.23 16.24 -5.19
C PRO A 217 -35.01 16.01 -3.67
N ALA A 218 -34.97 14.75 -3.23
CA ALA A 218 -34.72 14.38 -1.82
C ALA A 218 -33.28 14.74 -1.37
N LYS A 219 -32.38 15.02 -2.28
CA LYS A 219 -30.98 15.39 -2.04
C LYS A 219 -30.64 16.82 -2.46
N ALA A 220 -31.62 17.64 -2.81
CA ALA A 220 -31.42 18.99 -3.34
C ALA A 220 -30.62 19.91 -2.41
N SER A 221 -30.66 19.68 -1.10
CA SER A 221 -29.87 20.41 -0.09
C SER A 221 -28.37 20.03 -0.08
N ARG A 222 -28.00 18.89 -0.69
CA ARG A 222 -26.64 18.36 -0.71
C ARG A 222 -25.89 18.79 -1.99
N LYS A 223 -25.70 20.11 -2.17
CA LYS A 223 -24.92 20.63 -3.31
C LYS A 223 -23.50 20.07 -3.30
N PHE A 224 -22.94 19.82 -4.50
CA PHE A 224 -21.58 19.28 -4.70
C PHE A 224 -20.86 20.03 -5.82
N TYR A 225 -19.53 20.03 -5.79
CA TYR A 225 -18.73 20.57 -6.88
C TYR A 225 -18.51 19.52 -7.96
N GLY A 226 -18.92 19.79 -9.17
CA GLY A 226 -18.72 18.95 -10.34
C GLY A 226 -17.85 19.65 -11.39
N CYS A 227 -17.09 18.91 -12.17
CA CYS A 227 -16.30 19.45 -13.26
C CYS A 227 -17.19 20.07 -14.34
N SER A 228 -16.82 21.27 -14.82
CA SER A 228 -17.53 21.94 -15.93
C SER A 228 -17.48 21.14 -17.24
N ASN A 229 -16.42 20.31 -17.39
CA ASN A 229 -16.19 19.48 -18.57
C ASN A 229 -16.84 18.08 -18.48
N TYR A 230 -17.56 17.75 -17.41
CA TYR A 230 -18.27 16.47 -17.28
C TYR A 230 -19.72 16.60 -17.75
N PRO A 231 -20.27 15.65 -18.54
CA PRO A 231 -19.61 14.50 -19.18
C PRO A 231 -19.01 14.88 -20.54
N LYS A 232 -17.74 14.53 -20.77
CA LYS A 232 -17.15 14.44 -22.11
C LYS A 232 -16.47 13.10 -22.24
#